data_a7181eeb302872d5b07095437670a303
#
_entry.id   a7181eeb302872d5b07095437670a303
#
_cell.length_a   1.000
_cell.length_b   1.000
_cell.length_c   1.000
_cell.angle_alpha   90.00
_cell.angle_beta   90.00
_cell.angle_gamma   90.00
#
_symmetry.space_group_name_H-M   'P 1'
#
loop_
_entity.id
_entity.type
_entity.pdbx_description
1 polymer ?
#
loop_
_entity_poly.entity_id
_entity_poly.type
_entity_poly.pdbx_seq_one_letter_code
_entity_poly.pdbx_strand_id
1 'polypeptide(L)'
;MEMITNTTIRGGVYLVVDPSALTDGSYQKIRLALKSGLSAIQVWNHWQHITAKAEIVQTLVDLAQPFGVPVLINENWELLMETEANGIHFDLPSDNLALIRKAIGRNIITGITCENNLETVQYAIDQKMDYISFCSVFPSGSANSCEWVKPATIAAARAMTNIPIFAAGGITASNLPEILPTGLDGVAVINSIMKAEDPAAVTTAFNKILQQQKTH
;
A
#
# COMPACT_ATOMS: atom_id res chain seq x y z
N MET A 1 -12.97 22.32 12.66
CA MET A 1 -11.99 21.28 13.04
C MET A 1 -11.26 20.94 11.75
N GLU A 2 -10.04 21.46 11.56
CA GLU A 2 -9.25 21.13 10.37
C GLU A 2 -8.98 19.63 10.37
N MET A 3 -9.46 18.93 9.35
CA MET A 3 -9.13 17.53 9.13
C MET A 3 -7.64 17.46 8.77
N ILE A 4 -6.86 16.83 9.64
CA ILE A 4 -5.45 16.50 9.32
C ILE A 4 -5.51 15.41 8.27
N THR A 5 -5.56 15.80 7.01
CA THR A 5 -5.36 14.88 5.89
C THR A 5 -3.88 14.52 5.88
N ASN A 6 -3.54 13.34 6.41
CA ASN A 6 -2.18 12.82 6.28
C ASN A 6 -1.93 12.52 4.79
N THR A 7 -1.24 13.43 4.13
CA THR A 7 -0.97 13.38 2.67
C THR A 7 0.36 12.70 2.35
N THR A 8 0.99 12.02 3.31
CA THR A 8 2.28 11.37 3.11
C THR A 8 2.32 9.98 3.74
N ILE A 9 2.90 9.03 3.03
CA ILE A 9 3.23 7.70 3.53
C ILE A 9 4.77 7.61 3.64
N ARG A 10 5.29 7.29 4.83
CA ARG A 10 6.74 7.28 5.08
C ARG A 10 7.34 5.90 5.33
N GLY A 11 6.52 4.86 5.29
CA GLY A 11 6.87 3.49 5.63
C GLY A 11 5.91 2.88 6.64
N GLY A 12 6.23 1.70 7.17
CA GLY A 12 5.38 0.97 8.12
C GLY A 12 4.55 -0.12 7.47
N VAL A 13 3.42 -0.48 8.09
CA VAL A 13 2.55 -1.55 7.62
C VAL A 13 1.41 -1.00 6.77
N TYR A 14 1.35 -1.43 5.55
CA TYR A 14 0.38 -1.04 4.53
C TYR A 14 -0.56 -2.24 4.27
N LEU A 15 -1.85 -2.08 4.53
CA LEU A 15 -2.84 -3.13 4.30
C LEU A 15 -3.46 -3.00 2.91
N VAL A 16 -3.32 -4.04 2.07
CA VAL A 16 -4.07 -4.15 0.82
C VAL A 16 -5.35 -4.95 1.10
N VAL A 17 -6.48 -4.39 0.72
CA VAL A 17 -7.83 -4.96 0.92
C VAL A 17 -8.38 -5.42 -0.42
N ASP A 18 -8.73 -6.70 -0.51
CA ASP A 18 -9.47 -7.24 -1.65
C ASP A 18 -10.97 -6.97 -1.46
N PRO A 19 -11.59 -6.09 -2.26
CA PRO A 19 -13.00 -5.77 -2.09
C PRO A 19 -13.91 -6.97 -2.36
N SER A 20 -13.49 -7.93 -3.19
CA SER A 20 -14.28 -9.13 -3.51
C SER A 20 -14.36 -10.13 -2.34
N ALA A 21 -13.46 -10.01 -1.37
CA ALA A 21 -13.38 -10.88 -0.20
C ALA A 21 -13.89 -10.20 1.10
N LEU A 22 -14.45 -8.99 1.01
CA LEU A 22 -14.97 -8.28 2.17
C LEU A 22 -16.24 -8.92 2.72
N THR A 23 -16.28 -9.02 4.04
CA THR A 23 -17.42 -9.46 4.87
C THR A 23 -17.51 -8.55 6.08
N ASP A 24 -18.60 -8.62 6.84
CA ASP A 24 -18.74 -7.84 8.09
C ASP A 24 -17.57 -8.10 9.05
N GLY A 25 -17.10 -9.33 9.14
CA GLY A 25 -15.92 -9.70 9.94
C GLY A 25 -14.62 -9.07 9.45
N SER A 26 -14.53 -8.75 8.14
CA SER A 26 -13.35 -8.10 7.56
C SER A 26 -13.16 -6.68 8.10
N TYR A 27 -14.23 -5.90 8.23
CA TYR A 27 -14.17 -4.54 8.77
C TYR A 27 -13.72 -4.51 10.24
N GLN A 28 -14.08 -5.52 11.03
CA GLN A 28 -13.57 -5.66 12.41
C GLN A 28 -12.06 -5.92 12.42
N LYS A 29 -11.56 -6.80 11.56
CA LYS A 29 -10.13 -7.07 11.42
C LYS A 29 -9.35 -5.84 10.99
N ILE A 30 -9.86 -5.09 10.00
CA ILE A 30 -9.25 -3.83 9.55
C ILE A 30 -9.20 -2.82 10.70
N ARG A 31 -10.27 -2.69 11.49
CA ARG A 31 -10.30 -1.79 12.66
C ARG A 31 -9.26 -2.18 13.71
N LEU A 32 -9.05 -3.47 13.97
CA LEU A 32 -8.02 -3.95 14.89
C LEU A 32 -6.61 -3.63 14.38
N ALA A 33 -6.36 -3.84 13.08
CA ALA A 33 -5.10 -3.48 12.45
C ALA A 33 -4.83 -1.96 12.47
N LEU A 34 -5.85 -1.13 12.20
CA LEU A 34 -5.77 0.34 12.30
C LEU A 34 -5.35 0.79 13.71
N LYS A 35 -5.98 0.24 14.76
CA LYS A 35 -5.61 0.52 16.16
C LYS A 35 -4.17 0.13 16.49
N SER A 36 -3.61 -0.82 15.76
CA SER A 36 -2.24 -1.34 15.96
C SER A 36 -1.19 -0.66 15.06
N GLY A 37 -1.56 0.41 14.35
CA GLY A 37 -0.63 1.28 13.62
C GLY A 37 -0.42 0.89 12.16
N LEU A 38 -1.48 0.78 11.38
CA LEU A 38 -1.36 0.80 9.92
C LEU A 38 -0.85 2.16 9.44
N SER A 39 -0.05 2.16 8.39
CA SER A 39 0.43 3.38 7.71
C SER A 39 -0.43 3.78 6.52
N ALA A 40 -1.09 2.83 5.88
CA ALA A 40 -2.02 3.04 4.77
C ALA A 40 -2.97 1.85 4.60
N ILE A 41 -4.09 2.09 3.91
CA ILE A 41 -4.94 1.06 3.33
C ILE A 41 -4.98 1.28 1.82
N GLN A 42 -4.90 0.20 1.03
CA GLN A 42 -5.17 0.23 -0.40
C GLN A 42 -6.35 -0.68 -0.72
N VAL A 43 -7.29 -0.18 -1.50
CA VAL A 43 -8.38 -0.99 -2.08
C VAL A 43 -7.87 -1.54 -3.41
N TRP A 44 -7.69 -2.86 -3.48
CA TRP A 44 -7.19 -3.53 -4.67
C TRP A 44 -8.18 -3.47 -5.82
N ASN A 45 -7.70 -3.39 -7.05
CA ASN A 45 -8.53 -3.36 -8.27
C ASN A 45 -9.13 -4.74 -8.62
N HIS A 46 -9.74 -5.40 -7.65
CA HIS A 46 -10.34 -6.72 -7.78
C HIS A 46 -11.84 -6.65 -7.52
N TRP A 47 -12.59 -6.07 -8.48
CA TRP A 47 -13.97 -5.67 -8.28
C TRP A 47 -15.02 -6.70 -8.68
N GLN A 48 -14.68 -7.90 -9.11
CA GLN A 48 -15.54 -8.99 -9.57
C GLN A 48 -17.02 -8.83 -9.17
N HIS A 49 -17.89 -8.49 -10.14
CA HIS A 49 -19.33 -8.31 -9.94
C HIS A 49 -19.78 -7.23 -8.94
N ILE A 50 -18.85 -6.43 -8.40
CA ILE A 50 -19.15 -5.36 -7.45
C ILE A 50 -19.51 -4.10 -8.20
N THR A 51 -20.71 -3.57 -7.97
CA THR A 51 -21.21 -2.31 -8.54
C THR A 51 -21.08 -1.13 -7.58
N ALA A 52 -21.16 -1.38 -6.27
CA ALA A 52 -21.10 -0.36 -5.21
C ALA A 52 -19.66 0.01 -4.82
N LYS A 53 -18.80 0.29 -5.82
CA LYS A 53 -17.36 0.55 -5.59
C LYS A 53 -17.12 1.75 -4.69
N ALA A 54 -17.77 2.87 -4.98
CA ALA A 54 -17.61 4.11 -4.21
C ALA A 54 -18.07 3.95 -2.76
N GLU A 55 -19.14 3.21 -2.51
CA GLU A 55 -19.63 2.94 -1.16
C GLU A 55 -18.63 2.13 -0.33
N ILE A 56 -18.01 1.09 -0.92
CA ILE A 56 -16.97 0.30 -0.25
C ILE A 56 -15.76 1.17 0.07
N VAL A 57 -15.30 1.97 -0.90
CA VAL A 57 -14.15 2.86 -0.69
C VAL A 57 -14.46 3.87 0.41
N GLN A 58 -15.64 4.52 0.39
CA GLN A 58 -16.02 5.49 1.40
C GLN A 58 -16.12 4.84 2.79
N THR A 59 -16.68 3.63 2.90
CA THR A 59 -16.73 2.88 4.16
C THR A 59 -15.32 2.66 4.75
N LEU A 60 -14.34 2.34 3.90
CA LEU A 60 -12.94 2.18 4.35
C LEU A 60 -12.31 3.52 4.74
N VAL A 61 -12.63 4.61 4.04
CA VAL A 61 -12.21 5.97 4.40
C VAL A 61 -12.75 6.35 5.77
N ASP A 62 -14.04 6.18 6.00
CA ASP A 62 -14.70 6.50 7.28
C ASP A 62 -14.12 5.67 8.44
N LEU A 63 -13.75 4.42 8.15
CA LEU A 63 -13.13 3.53 9.13
C LEU A 63 -11.70 3.94 9.49
N ALA A 64 -10.94 4.44 8.52
CA ALA A 64 -9.53 4.81 8.66
C ALA A 64 -9.32 6.24 9.18
N GLN A 65 -10.27 7.15 8.89
CA GLN A 65 -10.20 8.57 9.22
C GLN A 65 -9.88 8.87 10.71
N PRO A 66 -10.53 8.19 11.71
CA PRO A 66 -10.23 8.45 13.13
C PRO A 66 -8.78 8.12 13.53
N PHE A 67 -8.06 7.36 12.71
CA PHE A 67 -6.68 6.96 12.95
C PHE A 67 -5.68 7.79 12.13
N GLY A 68 -6.16 8.71 11.28
CA GLY A 68 -5.32 9.49 10.37
C GLY A 68 -4.61 8.62 9.32
N VAL A 69 -5.16 7.46 8.98
CA VAL A 69 -4.60 6.51 8.02
C VAL A 69 -5.18 6.76 6.64
N PRO A 70 -4.35 7.05 5.62
CA PRO A 70 -4.83 7.29 4.27
C PRO A 70 -5.37 6.01 3.62
N VAL A 71 -6.42 6.20 2.80
CA VAL A 71 -6.96 5.15 1.94
C VAL A 71 -6.61 5.46 0.49
N LEU A 72 -6.01 4.49 -0.19
CA LEU A 72 -5.59 4.56 -1.58
C LEU A 72 -6.43 3.62 -2.43
N ILE A 73 -6.63 3.98 -3.68
CA ILE A 73 -7.34 3.17 -4.68
C ILE A 73 -6.30 2.61 -5.65
N ASN A 74 -6.41 1.34 -6.00
CA ASN A 74 -5.57 0.76 -7.05
C ASN A 74 -6.24 0.97 -8.41
N GLU A 75 -5.55 1.62 -9.36
CA GLU A 75 -5.90 1.89 -10.76
C GLU A 75 -7.15 2.78 -10.99
N ASN A 76 -8.29 2.53 -10.39
CA ASN A 76 -9.56 3.21 -10.64
C ASN A 76 -9.58 4.65 -10.09
N TRP A 77 -8.81 5.55 -10.70
CA TRP A 77 -8.65 6.93 -10.23
C TRP A 77 -9.97 7.74 -10.23
N GLU A 78 -10.96 7.37 -11.05
CA GLU A 78 -12.28 8.00 -11.10
C GLU A 78 -12.97 7.97 -9.73
N LEU A 79 -12.76 6.91 -8.96
CA LEU A 79 -13.31 6.80 -7.59
C LEU A 79 -12.78 7.88 -6.63
N LEU A 80 -11.63 8.53 -6.94
CA LEU A 80 -11.15 9.68 -6.17
C LEU A 80 -12.03 10.93 -6.33
N MET A 81 -12.84 11.01 -7.38
CA MET A 81 -13.81 12.08 -7.59
C MET A 81 -15.15 11.79 -6.91
N GLU A 82 -15.41 10.53 -6.59
CA GLU A 82 -16.66 10.08 -5.99
C GLU A 82 -16.54 9.84 -4.48
N THR A 83 -15.30 9.83 -3.95
CA THR A 83 -15.00 9.49 -2.55
C THR A 83 -13.96 10.43 -1.94
N GLU A 84 -13.80 10.35 -0.62
CA GLU A 84 -12.77 11.06 0.13
C GLU A 84 -11.44 10.28 0.23
N ALA A 85 -11.22 9.27 -0.61
CA ALA A 85 -9.97 8.52 -0.64
C ALA A 85 -8.77 9.45 -0.92
N ASN A 86 -7.62 9.13 -0.35
CA ASN A 86 -6.48 10.06 -0.24
C ASN A 86 -5.48 9.94 -1.40
N GLY A 87 -5.57 8.89 -2.23
CA GLY A 87 -4.59 8.70 -3.29
C GLY A 87 -4.82 7.49 -4.17
N ILE A 88 -3.86 7.26 -5.03
CA ILE A 88 -3.90 6.20 -6.03
C ILE A 88 -2.59 5.41 -6.07
N HIS A 89 -2.71 4.12 -6.30
CA HIS A 89 -1.62 3.21 -6.59
C HIS A 89 -1.74 2.69 -8.02
N PHE A 90 -0.69 2.85 -8.81
CA PHE A 90 -0.60 2.35 -10.18
C PHE A 90 0.15 1.01 -10.22
N ASP A 91 -0.31 0.08 -11.03
CA ASP A 91 0.41 -1.17 -11.30
C ASP A 91 1.48 -0.96 -12.38
N LEU A 92 1.26 0.00 -13.28
CA LEU A 92 2.18 0.33 -14.40
C LEU A 92 2.32 1.85 -14.57
N PRO A 93 3.41 2.32 -15.22
CA PRO A 93 3.55 3.71 -15.62
C PRO A 93 2.38 4.21 -16.47
N SER A 94 1.89 5.39 -16.17
CA SER A 94 0.75 6.01 -16.89
C SER A 94 1.19 7.29 -17.60
N ASP A 95 0.95 7.36 -18.90
CA ASP A 95 1.19 8.58 -19.70
C ASP A 95 0.21 9.72 -19.32
N ASN A 96 -0.86 9.39 -18.63
CA ASN A 96 -1.94 10.30 -18.28
C ASN A 96 -1.88 10.85 -16.84
N LEU A 97 -0.81 10.58 -16.07
CA LEU A 97 -0.74 10.96 -14.65
C LEU A 97 -0.98 12.47 -14.42
N ALA A 98 -0.43 13.33 -15.30
CA ALA A 98 -0.63 14.77 -15.20
C ALA A 98 -2.11 15.17 -15.44
N LEU A 99 -2.78 14.51 -16.38
CA LEU A 99 -4.21 14.72 -16.66
C LEU A 99 -5.07 14.22 -15.49
N ILE A 100 -4.75 13.06 -14.91
CA ILE A 100 -5.42 12.51 -13.74
C ILE A 100 -5.30 13.48 -12.55
N ARG A 101 -4.09 13.96 -12.23
CA ARG A 101 -3.88 14.95 -11.16
C ARG A 101 -4.69 16.23 -11.39
N LYS A 102 -4.74 16.71 -12.64
CA LYS A 102 -5.53 17.88 -13.01
C LYS A 102 -7.04 17.64 -12.86
N ALA A 103 -7.54 16.48 -13.28
CA ALA A 103 -8.96 16.13 -13.17
C ALA A 103 -9.42 16.03 -11.71
N ILE A 104 -8.59 15.46 -10.84
CA ILE A 104 -8.89 15.34 -9.40
C ILE A 104 -8.89 16.70 -8.71
N GLY A 105 -8.04 17.65 -9.11
CA GLY A 105 -8.03 19.04 -8.65
C GLY A 105 -7.65 19.25 -7.18
N ARG A 106 -7.15 18.22 -6.49
CA ARG A 106 -6.63 18.26 -5.09
C ARG A 106 -5.33 17.47 -4.96
N ASN A 107 -4.59 17.71 -3.90
CA ASN A 107 -3.40 16.91 -3.61
C ASN A 107 -3.81 15.48 -3.27
N ILE A 108 -3.15 14.51 -3.89
CA ILE A 108 -3.33 13.08 -3.68
C ILE A 108 -1.99 12.39 -3.49
N ILE A 109 -1.99 11.31 -2.73
CA ILE A 109 -0.86 10.40 -2.62
C ILE A 109 -0.80 9.56 -3.91
N THR A 110 0.38 9.45 -4.49
CA THR A 110 0.61 8.64 -5.70
C THR A 110 1.70 7.61 -5.46
N GLY A 111 1.46 6.36 -5.82
CA GLY A 111 2.44 5.29 -5.74
C GLY A 111 2.38 4.36 -6.94
N ILE A 112 3.43 3.54 -7.11
CA ILE A 112 3.53 2.62 -8.24
C ILE A 112 4.27 1.34 -7.87
N THR A 113 3.87 0.20 -8.48
CA THR A 113 4.60 -1.06 -8.43
C THR A 113 5.73 -1.06 -9.46
N CYS A 114 6.96 -1.41 -9.03
CA CYS A 114 8.16 -1.36 -9.88
C CYS A 114 8.64 -2.74 -10.36
N GLU A 115 8.16 -3.85 -9.80
CA GLU A 115 8.63 -5.20 -10.13
C GLU A 115 10.17 -5.31 -10.12
N ASN A 116 10.79 -5.93 -11.13
CA ASN A 116 12.26 -5.93 -11.33
C ASN A 116 12.74 -4.80 -12.26
N ASN A 117 11.96 -3.72 -12.43
CA ASN A 117 12.23 -2.69 -13.43
C ASN A 117 12.68 -1.38 -12.81
N LEU A 118 13.96 -1.06 -12.94
CA LEU A 118 14.53 0.22 -12.45
C LEU A 118 14.12 1.43 -13.32
N GLU A 119 13.65 1.25 -14.55
CA GLU A 119 13.10 2.33 -15.36
C GLU A 119 11.78 2.83 -14.75
N THR A 120 10.98 1.93 -14.17
CA THR A 120 9.78 2.32 -13.42
C THR A 120 10.14 3.09 -12.15
N VAL A 121 11.25 2.77 -11.49
CA VAL A 121 11.77 3.58 -10.36
C VAL A 121 12.15 4.98 -10.85
N GLN A 122 12.85 5.11 -11.98
CA GLN A 122 13.19 6.40 -12.57
C GLN A 122 11.92 7.18 -12.94
N TYR A 123 10.93 6.53 -13.56
CA TYR A 123 9.63 7.15 -13.83
C TYR A 123 8.99 7.70 -12.55
N ALA A 124 8.99 6.94 -11.45
CA ALA A 124 8.42 7.40 -10.18
C ALA A 124 9.13 8.64 -9.64
N ILE A 125 10.47 8.72 -9.79
CA ILE A 125 11.28 9.89 -9.42
C ILE A 125 10.88 11.10 -10.28
N ASP A 126 10.86 10.94 -11.61
CA ASP A 126 10.56 12.02 -12.57
C ASP A 126 9.13 12.54 -12.38
N GLN A 127 8.19 11.66 -12.08
CA GLN A 127 6.79 12.00 -11.81
C GLN A 127 6.54 12.49 -10.37
N LYS A 128 7.56 12.54 -9.52
CA LYS A 128 7.47 12.95 -8.11
C LYS A 128 6.40 12.16 -7.37
N MET A 129 6.45 10.84 -7.51
CA MET A 129 5.55 9.96 -6.76
C MET A 129 5.92 9.92 -5.29
N ASP A 130 4.93 9.66 -4.44
CA ASP A 130 5.07 9.71 -2.98
C ASP A 130 5.67 8.43 -2.39
N TYR A 131 5.53 7.30 -3.08
CA TYR A 131 6.14 6.01 -2.72
C TYR A 131 6.22 5.06 -3.92
N ILE A 132 7.06 4.04 -3.78
CA ILE A 132 7.16 2.92 -4.72
C ILE A 132 6.99 1.59 -3.99
N SER A 133 6.56 0.56 -4.71
CA SER A 133 6.42 -0.77 -4.14
C SER A 133 7.01 -1.84 -5.06
N PHE A 134 7.45 -2.95 -4.46
CA PHE A 134 8.00 -4.11 -5.15
C PHE A 134 7.17 -5.34 -4.82
N CYS A 135 6.56 -5.97 -5.81
CA CYS A 135 5.71 -7.15 -5.70
C CYS A 135 6.04 -8.15 -6.83
N SER A 136 6.27 -9.44 -6.56
CA SER A 136 6.17 -10.17 -5.30
C SER A 136 7.57 -10.54 -4.81
N VAL A 137 7.86 -10.35 -3.51
CA VAL A 137 9.21 -10.64 -2.97
C VAL A 137 9.36 -12.06 -2.43
N PHE A 138 8.23 -12.71 -2.05
CA PHE A 138 8.17 -14.12 -1.64
C PHE A 138 7.01 -14.82 -2.33
N PRO A 139 6.99 -16.17 -2.39
CA PRO A 139 5.85 -16.93 -2.90
C PRO A 139 4.56 -16.53 -2.22
N SER A 140 3.53 -16.22 -3.00
CA SER A 140 2.25 -15.73 -2.49
C SER A 140 1.08 -16.37 -3.22
N GLY A 141 0.08 -16.81 -2.48
CA GLY A 141 -1.16 -17.32 -3.06
C GLY A 141 -2.04 -16.23 -3.72
N SER A 142 -1.70 -14.93 -3.54
CA SER A 142 -2.43 -13.80 -4.12
C SER A 142 -1.79 -13.23 -5.38
N ALA A 143 -0.54 -13.62 -5.70
CA ALA A 143 0.26 -13.07 -6.81
C ALA A 143 0.79 -14.20 -7.70
N ASN A 144 -0.11 -14.94 -8.33
CA ASN A 144 0.24 -16.11 -9.16
C ASN A 144 0.94 -15.79 -10.50
N SER A 145 1.11 -14.52 -10.87
CA SER A 145 1.60 -14.12 -12.20
C SER A 145 2.80 -13.16 -12.19
N CYS A 146 3.31 -12.73 -11.02
CA CYS A 146 4.42 -11.79 -10.98
C CYS A 146 5.77 -12.53 -10.95
N GLU A 147 6.75 -12.06 -11.72
CA GLU A 147 8.14 -12.45 -11.56
C GLU A 147 8.61 -12.07 -10.14
N TRP A 148 9.38 -12.95 -9.50
CA TRP A 148 9.87 -12.67 -8.15
C TRP A 148 10.89 -11.53 -8.17
N VAL A 149 10.62 -10.53 -7.33
CA VAL A 149 11.52 -9.40 -7.18
C VAL A 149 12.80 -9.83 -6.47
N LYS A 150 13.92 -9.51 -7.08
CA LYS A 150 15.25 -9.79 -6.52
C LYS A 150 15.56 -8.77 -5.42
N PRO A 151 16.05 -9.18 -4.24
CA PRO A 151 16.48 -8.23 -3.20
C PRO A 151 17.49 -7.19 -3.72
N ALA A 152 18.36 -7.57 -4.65
CA ALA A 152 19.30 -6.67 -5.30
C ALA A 152 18.62 -5.53 -6.08
N THR A 153 17.43 -5.77 -6.67
CA THR A 153 16.66 -4.72 -7.36
C THR A 153 16.15 -3.67 -6.36
N ILE A 154 15.65 -4.11 -5.20
CA ILE A 154 15.19 -3.18 -4.14
C ILE A 154 16.37 -2.35 -3.62
N ALA A 155 17.53 -2.99 -3.37
CA ALA A 155 18.74 -2.29 -2.94
C ALA A 155 19.23 -1.28 -3.99
N ALA A 156 19.18 -1.63 -5.28
CA ALA A 156 19.52 -0.72 -6.36
C ALA A 156 18.54 0.47 -6.43
N ALA A 157 17.25 0.23 -6.28
CA ALA A 157 16.25 1.29 -6.20
C ALA A 157 16.50 2.22 -4.99
N ARG A 158 16.85 1.68 -3.82
CA ARG A 158 17.21 2.49 -2.65
C ARG A 158 18.40 3.40 -2.91
N ALA A 159 19.38 2.95 -3.70
CA ALA A 159 20.52 3.78 -4.10
C ALA A 159 20.13 4.92 -5.07
N MET A 160 19.03 4.78 -5.81
CA MET A 160 18.55 5.79 -6.76
C MET A 160 17.69 6.89 -6.12
N THR A 161 17.00 6.59 -5.00
CA THR A 161 15.97 7.51 -4.47
C THR A 161 15.81 7.43 -2.97
N ASN A 162 15.29 8.53 -2.37
CA ASN A 162 14.80 8.58 -1.00
C ASN A 162 13.27 8.45 -0.90
N ILE A 163 12.57 8.21 -2.01
CA ILE A 163 11.15 7.90 -2.00
C ILE A 163 10.91 6.65 -1.12
N PRO A 164 9.90 6.63 -0.24
CA PRO A 164 9.57 5.45 0.56
C PRO A 164 9.38 4.20 -0.30
N ILE A 165 10.04 3.11 0.11
CA ILE A 165 10.02 1.81 -0.57
C ILE A 165 9.21 0.82 0.25
N PHE A 166 8.19 0.22 -0.36
CA PHE A 166 7.43 -0.89 0.21
C PHE A 166 7.73 -2.19 -0.51
N ALA A 167 7.73 -3.30 0.23
CA ALA A 167 7.77 -4.64 -0.33
C ALA A 167 6.43 -5.33 -0.12
N ALA A 168 5.99 -6.10 -1.13
CA ALA A 168 4.73 -6.83 -1.12
C ALA A 168 4.91 -8.27 -1.62
N GLY A 169 3.94 -9.13 -1.31
CA GLY A 169 3.88 -10.52 -1.75
C GLY A 169 4.55 -11.49 -0.79
N GLY A 170 3.75 -12.37 -0.19
CA GLY A 170 4.18 -13.47 0.67
C GLY A 170 4.89 -13.08 1.98
N ILE A 171 4.84 -11.81 2.38
CA ILE A 171 5.56 -11.32 3.56
C ILE A 171 4.84 -11.73 4.84
N THR A 172 5.62 -12.25 5.79
CA THR A 172 5.23 -12.63 7.14
C THR A 172 6.22 -12.02 8.15
N ALA A 173 5.86 -12.00 9.43
CA ALA A 173 6.78 -11.53 10.46
C ALA A 173 8.07 -12.39 10.55
N SER A 174 8.03 -13.66 10.12
CA SER A 174 9.17 -14.57 10.15
C SER A 174 10.16 -14.33 9.01
N ASN A 175 9.69 -13.97 7.79
CA ASN A 175 10.56 -13.76 6.63
C ASN A 175 10.92 -12.30 6.37
N LEU A 176 10.19 -11.34 6.96
CA LEU A 176 10.50 -9.92 6.83
C LEU A 176 11.98 -9.57 7.13
N PRO A 177 12.62 -10.12 8.17
CA PRO A 177 14.04 -9.83 8.45
C PRO A 177 14.98 -10.11 7.28
N GLU A 178 14.65 -11.05 6.37
CA GLU A 178 15.48 -11.42 5.22
C GLU A 178 15.62 -10.28 4.19
N ILE A 179 14.58 -9.42 4.08
CA ILE A 179 14.55 -8.33 3.09
C ILE A 179 14.84 -6.94 3.69
N LEU A 180 14.91 -6.81 5.01
CA LEU A 180 15.26 -5.53 5.65
C LEU A 180 16.59 -4.92 5.16
N PRO A 181 17.67 -5.72 4.92
CA PRO A 181 18.93 -5.15 4.45
C PRO A 181 18.85 -4.46 3.08
N THR A 182 17.75 -4.62 2.35
CA THR A 182 17.54 -3.91 1.06
C THR A 182 17.25 -2.43 1.21
N GLY A 183 16.96 -1.94 2.43
CA GLY A 183 16.67 -0.54 2.70
C GLY A 183 15.20 -0.16 2.44
N LEU A 184 14.27 -1.13 2.50
CA LEU A 184 12.83 -0.84 2.44
C LEU A 184 12.35 -0.06 3.68
N ASP A 185 11.30 0.73 3.51
CA ASP A 185 10.69 1.56 4.58
C ASP A 185 9.45 0.92 5.18
N GLY A 186 8.83 -0.03 4.47
CA GLY A 186 7.60 -0.66 4.91
C GLY A 186 7.23 -1.90 4.10
N VAL A 187 6.12 -2.51 4.49
CA VAL A 187 5.56 -3.71 3.84
C VAL A 187 4.10 -3.52 3.47
N ALA A 188 3.70 -4.03 2.30
CA ALA A 188 2.31 -4.11 1.89
C ALA A 188 1.84 -5.57 2.00
N VAL A 189 0.80 -5.82 2.79
CA VAL A 189 0.32 -7.16 3.11
C VAL A 189 -1.19 -7.30 2.92
N ILE A 190 -1.65 -8.49 2.55
CA ILE A 190 -3.07 -8.87 2.45
C ILE A 190 -3.35 -9.95 3.48
N ASN A 191 -2.99 -11.18 3.13
CA ASN A 191 -3.37 -12.40 3.85
C ASN A 191 -2.77 -12.47 5.26
N SER A 192 -1.57 -11.93 5.47
CA SER A 192 -0.91 -11.94 6.78
C SER A 192 -1.74 -11.24 7.85
N ILE A 193 -2.55 -10.23 7.49
CA ILE A 193 -3.47 -9.55 8.40
C ILE A 193 -4.90 -10.09 8.25
N MET A 194 -5.41 -10.17 7.01
CA MET A 194 -6.82 -10.49 6.79
C MET A 194 -7.19 -11.92 7.14
N LYS A 195 -6.26 -12.88 7.07
CA LYS A 195 -6.47 -14.28 7.48
C LYS A 195 -6.01 -14.56 8.91
N ALA A 196 -5.41 -13.60 9.62
CA ALA A 196 -4.98 -13.78 11.00
C ALA A 196 -6.17 -13.98 11.94
N GLU A 197 -5.96 -14.77 12.98
CA GLU A 197 -6.86 -14.85 14.13
C GLU A 197 -6.79 -13.56 14.95
N ASP A 198 -5.57 -13.02 15.13
CA ASP A 198 -5.32 -11.74 15.79
C ASP A 198 -4.60 -10.75 14.85
N PRO A 199 -5.36 -9.94 14.07
CA PRO A 199 -4.80 -8.92 13.19
C PRO A 199 -3.99 -7.86 13.93
N ALA A 200 -4.34 -7.56 15.18
CA ALA A 200 -3.65 -6.56 15.98
C ALA A 200 -2.24 -7.03 16.37
N ALA A 201 -2.11 -8.28 16.83
CA ALA A 201 -0.81 -8.87 17.16
C ALA A 201 0.11 -8.93 15.93
N VAL A 202 -0.42 -9.33 14.78
CA VAL A 202 0.36 -9.39 13.52
C VAL A 202 0.83 -7.99 13.10
N THR A 203 -0.05 -6.99 13.09
CA THR A 203 0.31 -5.61 12.75
C THR A 203 1.38 -5.07 13.69
N THR A 204 1.23 -5.31 14.99
CA THR A 204 2.22 -4.91 16.01
C THR A 204 3.57 -5.59 15.79
N ALA A 205 3.59 -6.87 15.45
CA ALA A 205 4.81 -7.62 15.17
C ALA A 205 5.57 -7.03 13.97
N PHE A 206 4.89 -6.75 12.87
CA PHE A 206 5.48 -6.08 11.70
C PHE A 206 6.07 -4.72 12.07
N ASN A 207 5.31 -3.88 12.78
CA ASN A 207 5.77 -2.56 13.18
C ASN A 207 7.03 -2.63 14.07
N LYS A 208 7.08 -3.59 15.00
CA LYS A 208 8.26 -3.80 15.86
C LYS A 208 9.49 -4.18 15.04
N ILE A 209 9.37 -5.07 14.06
CA ILE A 209 10.48 -5.49 13.20
C ILE A 209 10.99 -4.31 12.35
N LEU A 210 10.07 -3.55 11.72
CA LEU A 210 10.41 -2.37 10.90
C LEU A 210 11.07 -1.25 11.72
N GLN A 211 10.68 -1.06 12.98
CA GLN A 211 11.27 -0.06 13.86
C GLN A 211 12.71 -0.41 14.27
N GLN A 212 13.00 -1.69 14.50
CA GLN A 212 14.35 -2.14 14.87
C GLN A 212 15.39 -1.84 13.80
N GLN A 213 15.00 -1.85 12.51
CA GLN A 213 15.90 -1.48 11.41
C GLN A 213 16.34 -0.02 11.44
N LYS A 214 15.47 0.91 11.87
CA LYS A 214 15.77 2.36 11.86
C LYS A 214 16.72 2.82 12.98
N THR A 215 17.04 1.93 13.90
CA THR A 215 17.88 2.20 15.08
C THR A 215 19.33 1.73 14.91
N HIS A 216 19.67 1.10 13.80
CA HIS A 216 20.99 0.61 13.43
C HIS A 216 21.49 1.27 12.15
#